data_ba8c83cbbe685c1c024a3971fc82ca71
#
_entry.id   ba8c83cbbe685c1c024a3971fc82ca71
#
_cell.length_a   1.000
_cell.length_b   1.000
_cell.length_c   1.000
_cell.angle_alpha   90.00
_cell.angle_beta   90.00
_cell.angle_gamma   90.00
#
_symmetry.space_group_name_H-M   'P 1'
#
loop_
_entity.id
_entity.type
_entity.pdbx_description
1 polymer ?
#
loop_
_entity_poly.entity_id
_entity_poly.type
_entity_poly.pdbx_seq_one_letter_code
_entity_poly.pdbx_strand_id
1 'polypeptide(L)'
;MDKSKIRYVVAIQCAHSRKRCSGFACSNAFFDRRDAFGGYPEGTKFITMTCGGCDGTPVAAQLEHFGKKLKAKTDIKKSEVAVHLASCIVTENRHHDRCPHAEYIKDIIRRNGYENIREGTFKAPITEKLRQAGKYKTYEEVSFE
;
A
#
# COMPACT_ATOMS: atom_id res chain seq x y z
N MET A 1 9.01 11.83 2.78
CA MET A 1 7.78 12.22 2.05
C MET A 1 6.98 13.19 2.89
N ASP A 2 6.49 14.26 2.27
CA ASP A 2 5.58 15.20 2.91
C ASP A 2 4.13 14.83 2.54
N LYS A 3 3.42 14.22 3.47
CA LYS A 3 2.03 13.76 3.25
C LYS A 3 1.08 14.89 2.91
N SER A 4 1.35 16.12 3.38
CA SER A 4 0.49 17.27 3.11
C SER A 4 0.38 17.63 1.61
N LYS A 5 1.35 17.18 0.81
CA LYS A 5 1.40 17.42 -0.63
C LYS A 5 0.79 16.29 -1.45
N ILE A 6 0.39 15.20 -0.82
CA ILE A 6 -0.16 14.04 -1.52
C ILE A 6 -1.64 14.27 -1.83
N ARG A 7 -2.00 14.05 -3.08
CA ARG A 7 -3.36 14.23 -3.59
C ARG A 7 -4.04 12.93 -3.99
N TYR A 8 -3.26 11.86 -4.12
CA TYR A 8 -3.78 10.53 -4.46
C TYR A 8 -2.97 9.46 -3.74
N VAL A 9 -3.65 8.49 -3.16
CA VAL A 9 -3.03 7.33 -2.53
C VAL A 9 -3.46 6.08 -3.26
N VAL A 10 -2.47 5.27 -3.63
CA VAL A 10 -2.67 3.94 -4.21
C VAL A 10 -2.25 2.91 -3.17
N ALA A 11 -3.11 1.94 -2.90
CA ALA A 11 -2.76 0.79 -2.06
C ALA A 11 -2.67 -0.46 -2.93
N ILE A 12 -1.48 -1.06 -2.97
CA ILE A 12 -1.25 -2.32 -3.68
C ILE A 12 -1.42 -3.46 -2.68
N GLN A 13 -2.37 -4.35 -2.96
CA GLN A 13 -2.74 -5.46 -2.08
C GLN A 13 -2.26 -6.79 -2.66
N CYS A 14 -2.05 -7.77 -1.80
CA CYS A 14 -1.69 -9.13 -2.23
C CYS A 14 -2.84 -9.76 -3.00
N ALA A 15 -2.62 -10.17 -4.24
CA ALA A 15 -3.63 -10.80 -5.08
C ALA A 15 -4.17 -12.09 -4.46
N HIS A 16 -3.30 -12.86 -3.81
CA HIS A 16 -3.71 -14.08 -3.12
C HIS A 16 -4.63 -13.77 -1.93
N SER A 17 -4.27 -12.79 -1.12
CA SER A 17 -5.09 -12.36 0.01
C SER A 17 -6.45 -11.82 -0.45
N ARG A 18 -6.50 -11.14 -1.59
CA ARG A 18 -7.74 -10.58 -2.13
C ARG A 18 -8.74 -11.63 -2.60
N LYS A 19 -8.34 -12.86 -2.73
CA LYS A 19 -9.29 -13.96 -3.01
C LYS A 19 -10.26 -14.21 -1.85
N ARG A 20 -9.90 -13.81 -0.64
CA ARG A 20 -10.71 -13.95 0.57
C ARG A 20 -10.95 -12.65 1.33
N CYS A 21 -10.20 -11.60 1.04
CA CYS A 21 -10.28 -10.31 1.70
C CYS A 21 -10.97 -9.30 0.78
N SER A 22 -11.99 -8.61 1.29
CA SER A 22 -12.70 -7.59 0.52
C SER A 22 -11.90 -6.30 0.32
N GLY A 23 -10.84 -6.09 1.11
CA GLY A 23 -10.11 -4.83 1.16
C GLY A 23 -10.74 -3.80 2.09
N PHE A 24 -11.77 -4.18 2.84
CA PHE A 24 -12.51 -3.26 3.72
C PHE A 24 -11.59 -2.57 4.72
N ALA A 25 -10.71 -3.31 5.38
CA ALA A 25 -9.86 -2.75 6.45
C ALA A 25 -8.90 -1.68 5.91
N CYS A 26 -8.30 -1.91 4.74
CA CYS A 26 -7.44 -0.90 4.10
C CYS A 26 -8.22 0.36 3.76
N SER A 27 -9.36 0.22 3.09
CA SER A 27 -10.20 1.35 2.69
C SER A 27 -10.72 2.11 3.91
N ASN A 28 -11.17 1.40 4.94
CA ASN A 28 -11.69 2.01 6.15
C ASN A 28 -10.59 2.78 6.90
N ALA A 29 -9.39 2.21 6.98
CA ALA A 29 -8.25 2.90 7.58
C ALA A 29 -7.91 4.18 6.83
N PHE A 30 -7.98 4.16 5.48
CA PHE A 30 -7.76 5.38 4.70
C PHE A 30 -8.83 6.44 4.99
N PHE A 31 -10.10 6.08 4.92
CA PHE A 31 -11.18 7.05 5.13
C PHE A 31 -11.19 7.61 6.55
N ASP A 32 -10.77 6.83 7.54
CA ASP A 32 -10.62 7.29 8.92
C ASP A 32 -9.26 7.95 9.20
N ARG A 33 -8.35 7.97 8.23
CA ARG A 33 -6.98 8.47 8.40
C ARG A 33 -6.28 7.80 9.58
N ARG A 34 -6.36 6.46 9.65
CA ARG A 34 -5.74 5.64 10.71
C ARG A 34 -4.50 4.91 10.20
N ASP A 35 -3.68 4.48 11.13
CA ASP A 35 -2.48 3.64 10.90
C ASP A 35 -1.56 4.29 9.86
N ALA A 36 -1.24 3.61 8.77
CA ALA A 36 -0.33 4.15 7.75
C ALA A 36 -0.89 5.37 7.02
N PHE A 37 -2.19 5.62 7.11
CA PHE A 37 -2.86 6.69 6.38
C PHE A 37 -3.05 7.97 7.19
N GLY A 38 -2.59 8.00 8.42
CA GLY A 38 -2.61 9.23 9.21
C GLY A 38 -1.78 10.33 8.56
N GLY A 39 -2.30 11.55 8.55
CA GLY A 39 -1.57 12.72 8.04
C GLY A 39 -1.86 13.10 6.59
N TYR A 40 -2.57 12.29 5.83
CA TYR A 40 -2.99 12.69 4.47
C TYR A 40 -4.12 13.72 4.53
N PRO A 41 -4.10 14.72 3.64
CA PRO A 41 -5.16 15.73 3.59
C PRO A 41 -6.55 15.14 3.34
N GLU A 42 -7.57 15.86 3.78
CA GLU A 42 -8.96 15.40 3.68
C GLU A 42 -9.40 15.16 2.23
N GLY A 43 -8.97 15.97 1.29
CA GLY A 43 -9.33 15.84 -0.12
C GLY A 43 -8.54 14.81 -0.91
N THR A 44 -7.64 14.08 -0.26
CA THR A 44 -6.82 13.05 -0.93
C THR A 44 -7.69 11.89 -1.41
N LYS A 45 -7.53 11.53 -2.68
CA LYS A 45 -8.25 10.41 -3.31
C LYS A 45 -7.58 9.08 -3.00
N PHE A 46 -8.30 8.00 -3.20
CA PHE A 46 -7.81 6.65 -2.86
C PHE A 46 -8.26 5.63 -3.91
N ILE A 47 -7.34 4.74 -4.29
CA ILE A 47 -7.63 3.59 -5.14
C ILE A 47 -6.81 2.39 -4.66
N THR A 48 -7.37 1.20 -4.85
CA THR A 48 -6.66 -0.05 -4.58
C THR A 48 -6.32 -0.77 -5.87
N MET A 49 -5.19 -1.46 -5.85
CA MET A 49 -4.73 -2.37 -6.90
C MET A 49 -4.28 -3.66 -6.23
N THR A 50 -4.07 -4.70 -7.01
CA THR A 50 -3.39 -5.90 -6.51
C THR A 50 -2.04 -6.06 -7.19
N CYS A 51 -1.17 -6.88 -6.58
CA CYS A 51 0.10 -7.24 -7.22
C CYS A 51 -0.11 -8.11 -8.47
N GLY A 52 -1.31 -8.64 -8.67
CA GLY A 52 -1.68 -9.44 -9.83
C GLY A 52 -1.08 -10.84 -9.86
N GLY A 53 -0.25 -11.20 -8.88
CA GLY A 53 0.42 -12.49 -8.80
C GLY A 53 1.73 -12.39 -8.02
N CYS A 54 2.33 -13.54 -7.70
CA CYS A 54 3.40 -13.63 -6.71
C CYS A 54 4.71 -12.91 -7.07
N ASP A 55 4.98 -12.58 -8.32
CA ASP A 55 6.15 -11.77 -8.67
C ASP A 55 5.84 -10.28 -8.79
N GLY A 56 4.55 -9.91 -8.79
CA GLY A 56 4.12 -8.52 -8.82
C GLY A 56 4.26 -7.82 -10.15
N THR A 57 4.60 -8.53 -11.24
CA THR A 57 4.80 -7.90 -12.54
C THR A 57 3.59 -7.14 -13.08
N PRO A 58 2.31 -7.55 -12.84
CA PRO A 58 1.17 -6.75 -13.27
C PRO A 58 1.07 -5.35 -12.66
N VAL A 59 1.79 -5.07 -11.58
CA VAL A 59 1.85 -3.72 -10.99
C VAL A 59 2.32 -2.69 -12.03
N ALA A 60 3.29 -3.04 -12.85
CA ALA A 60 3.79 -2.14 -13.90
C ALA A 60 2.67 -1.69 -14.85
N ALA A 61 1.89 -2.64 -15.36
CA ALA A 61 0.79 -2.34 -16.28
C ALA A 61 -0.31 -1.51 -15.62
N GLN A 62 -0.66 -1.83 -14.38
CA GLN A 62 -1.67 -1.09 -13.64
C GLN A 62 -1.23 0.35 -13.36
N LEU A 63 0.03 0.55 -12.95
CA LEU A 63 0.55 1.89 -12.69
C LEU A 63 0.70 2.70 -13.98
N GLU A 64 1.06 2.06 -15.09
CA GLU A 64 1.09 2.73 -16.39
C GLU A 64 -0.30 3.23 -16.77
N HIS A 65 -1.30 2.37 -16.68
CA HIS A 65 -2.70 2.75 -16.96
C HIS A 65 -3.16 3.89 -16.02
N PHE A 66 -2.88 3.75 -14.74
CA PHE A 66 -3.21 4.78 -13.75
C PHE A 66 -2.56 6.13 -14.10
N GLY A 67 -1.28 6.12 -14.46
CA GLY A 67 -0.54 7.33 -14.85
C GLY A 67 -1.12 8.00 -16.08
N LYS A 68 -1.55 7.24 -17.08
CA LYS A 68 -2.22 7.77 -18.28
C LYS A 68 -3.55 8.43 -17.90
N LYS A 69 -4.32 7.83 -16.99
CA LYS A 69 -5.59 8.40 -16.53
C LYS A 69 -5.38 9.66 -15.69
N LEU A 70 -4.38 9.69 -14.83
CA LEU A 70 -4.03 10.89 -14.07
C LEU A 70 -3.76 12.06 -15.02
N LYS A 71 -2.93 11.83 -16.04
CA LYS A 71 -2.56 12.86 -17.01
C LYS A 71 -3.75 13.33 -17.85
N ALA A 72 -4.63 12.40 -18.26
CA ALA A 72 -5.77 12.73 -19.14
C ALA A 72 -6.95 13.36 -18.39
N LYS A 73 -7.16 13.02 -17.13
CA LYS A 73 -8.38 13.37 -16.39
C LYS A 73 -8.16 14.28 -15.19
N THR A 74 -6.91 14.53 -14.78
CA THR A 74 -6.59 15.32 -13.59
C THR A 74 -5.38 16.20 -13.84
N ASP A 75 -5.11 17.10 -12.89
CA ASP A 75 -3.88 17.89 -12.83
C ASP A 75 -2.88 17.31 -11.83
N ILE A 76 -3.14 16.10 -11.30
CA ILE A 76 -2.30 15.45 -10.30
C ILE A 76 -1.05 14.89 -10.95
N LYS A 77 0.12 15.23 -10.40
CA LYS A 77 1.41 14.74 -10.87
C LYS A 77 1.82 13.49 -10.09
N LYS A 78 2.68 12.65 -10.66
CA LYS A 78 3.20 11.45 -9.99
C LYS A 78 3.89 11.79 -8.66
N SER A 79 4.51 12.96 -8.54
CA SER A 79 5.11 13.44 -7.29
C SER A 79 4.08 13.71 -6.18
N GLU A 80 2.81 13.81 -6.54
CA GLU A 80 1.71 14.01 -5.59
C GLU A 80 0.92 12.73 -5.31
N VAL A 81 1.47 11.59 -5.73
CA VAL A 81 0.90 10.27 -5.50
C VAL A 81 1.77 9.51 -4.49
N ALA A 82 1.15 8.90 -3.50
CA ALA A 82 1.81 7.97 -2.59
C ALA A 82 1.32 6.55 -2.88
N VAL A 83 2.26 5.61 -2.99
CA VAL A 83 1.95 4.21 -3.22
C VAL A 83 2.27 3.42 -1.96
N HIS A 84 1.25 2.79 -1.38
CA HIS A 84 1.39 1.94 -0.21
C HIS A 84 1.39 0.48 -0.62
N LEU A 85 2.37 -0.28 -0.13
CA LEU A 85 2.30 -1.73 -0.15
C LEU A 85 1.48 -2.15 1.07
N ALA A 86 0.37 -2.84 0.84
CA ALA A 86 -0.57 -3.18 1.90
C ALA A 86 0.07 -4.08 2.96
N SER A 87 -0.52 -4.07 4.15
CA SER A 87 -0.04 -4.86 5.28
C SER A 87 0.02 -6.36 4.96
N CYS A 88 -0.86 -6.85 4.08
CA CYS A 88 -0.82 -8.24 3.63
C CYS A 88 0.42 -8.59 2.79
N ILE A 89 1.14 -7.60 2.27
CA ILE A 89 2.40 -7.80 1.55
C ILE A 89 3.60 -7.66 2.50
N VAL A 90 3.59 -6.64 3.35
CA VAL A 90 4.81 -6.22 4.06
C VAL A 90 4.92 -6.73 5.49
N THR A 91 3.87 -7.31 6.06
CA THR A 91 3.92 -7.82 7.43
C THR A 91 3.71 -9.32 7.50
N GLU A 92 4.35 -9.96 8.48
CA GLU A 92 3.98 -11.31 8.88
C GLU A 92 2.60 -11.27 9.52
N ASN A 93 1.73 -12.17 9.10
CA ASN A 93 0.36 -12.25 9.60
C ASN A 93 -0.08 -13.71 9.72
N ARG A 94 -1.34 -13.95 10.08
CA ARG A 94 -1.87 -15.30 10.31
C ARG A 94 -1.86 -16.20 9.07
N HIS A 95 -1.65 -15.65 7.90
CA HIS A 95 -1.77 -16.36 6.62
C HIS A 95 -0.43 -16.58 5.93
N HIS A 96 0.53 -15.69 6.12
CA HIS A 96 1.84 -15.76 5.47
C HIS A 96 2.84 -14.76 6.07
N ASP A 97 4.10 -14.97 5.77
CA ASP A 97 5.18 -14.03 6.09
C ASP A 97 5.16 -12.82 5.16
N ARG A 98 6.04 -11.85 5.44
CA ARG A 98 6.31 -10.74 4.52
C ARG A 98 6.61 -11.32 3.12
N CYS A 99 6.00 -10.72 2.11
CA CYS A 99 6.19 -11.16 0.72
C CYS A 99 7.67 -11.08 0.33
N PRO A 100 8.27 -12.16 -0.18
CA PRO A 100 9.66 -12.13 -0.62
C PRO A 100 9.90 -11.23 -1.82
N HIS A 101 8.86 -10.80 -2.50
CA HIS A 101 8.92 -9.91 -3.66
C HIS A 101 8.68 -8.44 -3.32
N ALA A 102 8.54 -8.08 -2.04
CA ALA A 102 8.22 -6.71 -1.64
C ALA A 102 9.20 -5.68 -2.21
N GLU A 103 10.51 -5.95 -2.14
CA GLU A 103 11.53 -5.03 -2.67
C GLU A 103 11.46 -4.95 -4.21
N TYR A 104 11.21 -6.05 -4.87
CA TYR A 104 11.04 -6.06 -6.33
C TYR A 104 9.82 -5.25 -6.76
N ILE A 105 8.72 -5.36 -6.04
CA ILE A 105 7.52 -4.55 -6.28
C ILE A 105 7.82 -3.06 -6.12
N LYS A 106 8.58 -2.69 -5.09
CA LYS A 106 9.03 -1.29 -4.92
C LYS A 106 9.86 -0.81 -6.11
N ASP A 107 10.74 -1.65 -6.64
CA ASP A 107 11.53 -1.30 -7.83
C ASP A 107 10.64 -1.08 -9.05
N ILE A 108 9.62 -1.91 -9.25
CA ILE A 108 8.63 -1.73 -10.30
C ILE A 108 7.93 -0.36 -10.15
N ILE A 109 7.53 -0.02 -8.95
CA ILE A 109 6.86 1.26 -8.65
C ILE A 109 7.78 2.43 -9.00
N ARG A 110 9.05 2.38 -8.59
CA ARG A 110 10.04 3.42 -8.89
C ARG A 110 10.28 3.58 -10.39
N ARG A 111 10.39 2.46 -11.11
CA ARG A 111 10.58 2.46 -12.58
C ARG A 111 9.42 3.11 -13.31
N ASN A 112 8.24 3.10 -12.70
CA ASN A 112 7.07 3.76 -13.26
C ASN A 112 6.96 5.24 -12.85
N GLY A 113 7.97 5.77 -12.16
CA GLY A 113 8.08 7.19 -11.83
C GLY A 113 7.44 7.62 -10.52
N TYR A 114 7.10 6.67 -9.64
CA TYR A 114 6.51 6.98 -8.33
C TYR A 114 7.57 6.86 -7.25
N GLU A 115 7.89 7.99 -6.60
CA GLU A 115 8.95 8.07 -5.60
C GLU A 115 8.43 7.93 -4.16
N ASN A 116 7.17 8.24 -3.93
CA ASN A 116 6.59 8.24 -2.59
C ASN A 116 6.04 6.85 -2.26
N ILE A 117 6.90 5.97 -1.78
CA ILE A 117 6.55 4.58 -1.46
C ILE A 117 6.52 4.40 0.05
N ARG A 118 5.43 3.81 0.55
CA ARG A 118 5.25 3.51 1.97
C ARG A 118 4.90 2.04 2.14
N GLU A 119 5.31 1.46 3.25
CA GLU A 119 4.91 0.12 3.64
C GLU A 119 3.79 0.18 4.67
N GLY A 120 2.78 -0.65 4.47
CA GLY A 120 1.67 -0.77 5.39
C GLY A 120 0.43 0.03 5.00
N THR A 121 -0.69 -0.45 5.48
CA THR A 121 -2.02 0.17 5.34
C THR A 121 -2.70 0.25 6.70
N PHE A 122 -3.32 -0.84 7.15
CA PHE A 122 -3.94 -0.90 8.48
C PHE A 122 -3.17 -1.85 9.40
N LYS A 123 -3.32 -1.66 10.70
CA LYS A 123 -2.81 -2.57 11.72
C LYS A 123 -3.95 -3.39 12.29
N ALA A 124 -3.96 -4.70 12.04
CA ALA A 124 -4.99 -5.60 12.56
C ALA A 124 -4.80 -5.79 14.08
N PRO A 125 -5.82 -5.51 14.93
CA PRO A 125 -5.65 -5.61 16.38
C PRO A 125 -5.23 -7.00 16.86
N ILE A 126 -5.74 -8.05 16.23
CA ILE A 126 -5.42 -9.44 16.62
C ILE A 126 -3.96 -9.76 16.33
N THR A 127 -3.46 -9.43 15.13
CA THR A 127 -2.07 -9.68 14.77
C THR A 127 -1.12 -8.78 15.55
N GLU A 128 -1.56 -7.57 15.92
CA GLU A 128 -0.78 -6.67 16.76
C GLU A 128 -0.55 -7.25 18.14
N LYS A 129 -1.56 -7.87 18.74
CA LYS A 129 -1.42 -8.57 20.02
C LYS A 129 -0.43 -9.72 19.93
N LEU A 130 -0.43 -10.45 18.82
CA LEU A 130 0.51 -11.55 18.60
C LEU A 130 1.95 -11.05 18.42
N ARG A 131 2.15 -9.89 17.83
CA ARG A 131 3.46 -9.25 17.74
C ARG A 131 3.96 -8.83 19.12
N GLN A 132 3.10 -8.21 19.92
CA GLN A 132 3.43 -7.82 21.29
C GLN A 132 3.76 -9.03 22.17
N ALA A 133 3.14 -10.17 21.90
CA ALA A 133 3.42 -11.42 22.60
C ALA A 133 4.66 -12.17 22.05
N GLY A 134 5.34 -11.61 21.06
CA GLY A 134 6.54 -12.21 20.46
C GLY A 134 6.27 -13.35 19.49
N LYS A 135 5.02 -13.59 19.11
CA LYS A 135 4.67 -14.68 18.17
C LYS A 135 4.83 -14.31 16.71
N TYR A 136 4.73 -13.01 16.39
CA TYR A 136 4.99 -12.50 15.06
C TYR A 136 6.12 -11.47 15.11
N LYS A 137 6.81 -11.30 13.99
CA LYS A 137 7.88 -10.31 13.85
C LYS A 137 7.33 -8.90 14.04
N THR A 138 8.15 -8.03 14.59
CA THR A 138 7.82 -6.62 14.75
C THR A 138 7.78 -5.90 13.40
N TYR A 139 7.37 -4.64 13.42
CA TYR A 139 7.34 -3.80 12.20
C TYR A 139 8.66 -3.08 11.94
N GLU A 140 9.80 -3.67 12.30
CA GLU A 140 11.11 -2.99 12.17
C GLU A 140 11.43 -2.52 10.75
N GLU A 141 10.92 -3.26 9.76
CA GLU A 141 11.15 -2.93 8.34
C GLU A 141 9.95 -2.25 7.68
N VAL A 142 8.95 -1.86 8.46
CA VAL A 142 7.67 -1.34 7.93
C VAL A 142 7.50 0.12 8.31
N SER A 143 7.15 0.95 7.33
CA SER A 143 6.96 2.40 7.49
C SER A 143 5.50 2.76 7.64
N PHE A 144 4.92 2.54 8.83
CA PHE A 144 3.50 2.81 9.12
C PHE A 144 3.20 4.26 9.50
N GLU A 145 4.07 5.16 9.25
CA GLU A 145 3.89 6.58 9.60
C GLU A 145 2.80 7.28 8.82
#